data_f8037ca3c05ab956536d3b17e124a224
#
_entry.id   f8037ca3c05ab956536d3b17e124a224
#
_cell.length_a   1.000
_cell.length_b   1.000
_cell.length_c   1.000
_cell.angle_alpha   90.00
_cell.angle_beta   90.00
_cell.angle_gamma   90.00
#
_symmetry.space_group_name_H-M   'P 1'
#
loop_
_entity.id
_entity.type
_entity.pdbx_description
1 polymer ?
#
loop_
_entity_poly.entity_id
_entity_poly.type
_entity_poly.pdbx_seq_one_letter_code
_entity_poly.pdbx_strand_id
1 'polypeptide(L)'
;MGGFFGTVSKAECVTDLFYGTDYNSHLGTKRAGMATYAEGEGFIRSIHNLESSYFRTKFESELPKFKGKAGIGVISDTDPQPMMINSHLGRFAIVTVAKINNMDELVQELLSNNMHFSEMSMGKTNPTELVALLIVQGKDFVDGIENVFNKIKGSCSMLILTEDGIIVARDKWGRTPIISGKKDGAYAATSESSSLPNLDFEIDKYVGPGEILRMRADGLEQLRKPNEKMQICSFLWVYYGFPVSCYEGKNVEEVRFMSGYKMGQTDESEVDCACGIPDSGVGMALGYAEGKGIPYHRAIAKYTPTWPRSFTPSNQNMRSLVAKMKLIPNRAMLQGKRLLFCDDSIVRGTQLRDNVNILYDYGAKEVHMRIACPPLIYGCPFIGFTSSKGDMELITRRIIKEIEGDENAKLDKYATTDSPEYKELVERIRARFGLTSLKFNTLETLIEAIGLPKCKVCTHCFDGSSCF
;
A
#
# COMPACT_ATOMS: atom_id res chain seq x y z
N MET A 1 1.88 1.13 5.76
CA MET A 1 0.66 1.68 5.15
C MET A 1 -0.53 1.15 5.92
N GLY A 2 -1.71 1.39 5.53
CA GLY A 2 -2.93 0.86 6.12
C GLY A 2 -4.04 0.89 5.07
N GLY A 3 -5.21 0.39 5.44
CA GLY A 3 -6.40 0.46 4.61
C GLY A 3 -7.64 0.46 5.49
N PHE A 4 -8.72 0.99 4.99
CA PHE A 4 -9.98 1.07 5.70
C PHE A 4 -11.17 0.60 4.86
N PHE A 5 -12.24 0.28 5.55
CA PHE A 5 -13.55 -0.02 4.99
C PHE A 5 -14.62 0.67 5.84
N GLY A 6 -15.59 1.28 5.18
CA GLY A 6 -16.76 1.86 5.84
C GLY A 6 -18.02 1.47 5.08
N THR A 7 -19.13 1.26 5.79
CA THR A 7 -20.40 0.94 5.16
C THR A 7 -21.57 1.53 5.91
N VAL A 8 -22.60 1.93 5.16
CA VAL A 8 -23.89 2.39 5.67
C VAL A 8 -24.99 1.58 4.98
N SER A 9 -25.91 1.02 5.76
CA SER A 9 -26.95 0.12 5.29
C SER A 9 -28.32 0.42 5.91
N LYS A 10 -29.39 0.09 5.23
CA LYS A 10 -30.75 0.08 5.81
C LYS A 10 -30.93 -1.04 6.84
N ALA A 11 -30.13 -2.12 6.71
CA ALA A 11 -30.07 -3.25 7.63
C ALA A 11 -28.83 -3.21 8.53
N GLU A 12 -28.61 -4.26 9.33
CA GLU A 12 -27.41 -4.43 10.13
C GLU A 12 -26.16 -4.52 9.24
N CYS A 13 -25.11 -3.75 9.55
CA CYS A 13 -23.91 -3.64 8.69
C CYS A 13 -22.67 -4.40 9.20
N VAL A 14 -22.74 -5.02 10.38
CA VAL A 14 -21.56 -5.55 11.09
C VAL A 14 -20.81 -6.62 10.29
N THR A 15 -21.52 -7.49 9.59
CA THR A 15 -20.92 -8.55 8.76
C THR A 15 -20.14 -7.95 7.60
N ASP A 16 -20.71 -7.00 6.87
CA ASP A 16 -20.04 -6.31 5.77
C ASP A 16 -18.82 -5.55 6.26
N LEU A 17 -18.96 -4.84 7.40
CA LEU A 17 -17.88 -4.11 8.03
C LEU A 17 -16.71 -5.02 8.42
N PHE A 18 -16.99 -6.15 9.06
CA PHE A 18 -15.99 -7.11 9.51
C PHE A 18 -15.18 -7.67 8.34
N TYR A 19 -15.85 -8.26 7.36
CA TYR A 19 -15.17 -8.84 6.21
C TYR A 19 -14.53 -7.77 5.31
N GLY A 20 -15.20 -6.64 5.10
CA GLY A 20 -14.65 -5.53 4.33
C GLY A 20 -13.37 -4.97 4.94
N THR A 21 -13.28 -4.89 6.27
CA THR A 21 -12.07 -4.51 6.98
C THR A 21 -10.97 -5.56 6.83
N ASP A 22 -11.30 -6.85 6.96
CA ASP A 22 -10.36 -7.97 6.81
C ASP A 22 -9.68 -7.99 5.44
N TYR A 23 -10.39 -7.64 4.36
CA TYR A 23 -9.82 -7.52 3.01
C TYR A 23 -8.67 -6.50 2.89
N ASN A 24 -8.52 -5.60 3.86
CA ASN A 24 -7.39 -4.67 3.93
C ASN A 24 -6.18 -5.24 4.72
N SER A 25 -6.23 -6.49 5.20
CA SER A 25 -5.19 -7.09 6.06
C SER A 25 -3.81 -7.22 5.39
N HIS A 26 -3.74 -7.20 4.05
CA HIS A 26 -2.47 -7.19 3.33
C HIS A 26 -1.78 -5.81 3.33
N LEU A 27 -2.50 -4.74 3.66
CA LEU A 27 -2.00 -3.35 3.68
C LEU A 27 -1.37 -2.95 5.02
N GLY A 28 -1.65 -3.69 6.10
CA GLY A 28 -1.09 -3.41 7.43
C GLY A 28 -1.05 -4.65 8.32
N THR A 29 -0.20 -4.62 9.34
CA THR A 29 0.09 -5.82 10.15
C THR A 29 0.18 -5.57 11.65
N LYS A 30 0.00 -4.33 12.13
CA LYS A 30 0.25 -4.01 13.54
C LYS A 30 -1.00 -3.76 14.35
N ARG A 31 -1.96 -3.04 13.81
CA ARG A 31 -3.16 -2.60 14.51
C ARG A 31 -4.38 -2.80 13.64
N ALA A 32 -5.51 -3.04 14.28
CA ALA A 32 -6.81 -2.95 13.63
C ALA A 32 -7.85 -2.43 14.60
N GLY A 33 -8.90 -1.84 14.07
CA GLY A 33 -10.03 -1.43 14.86
C GLY A 33 -11.29 -1.29 14.04
N MET A 34 -12.40 -1.39 14.72
CA MET A 34 -13.73 -1.18 14.18
C MET A 34 -14.54 -0.25 15.09
N ALA A 35 -15.40 0.57 14.49
CA ALA A 35 -16.43 1.31 15.22
C ALA A 35 -17.75 1.23 14.45
N THR A 36 -18.85 1.08 15.18
CA THR A 36 -20.22 1.15 14.64
C THR A 36 -21.03 2.20 15.37
N TYR A 37 -22.08 2.67 14.73
CA TYR A 37 -23.10 3.53 15.33
C TYR A 37 -24.47 2.88 15.23
N ALA A 38 -25.14 2.78 16.36
CA ALA A 38 -26.52 2.32 16.49
C ALA A 38 -27.38 3.40 17.16
N GLU A 39 -28.51 3.73 16.55
CA GLU A 39 -29.47 4.68 17.11
C GLU A 39 -29.96 4.19 18.48
N GLY A 40 -29.92 5.06 19.49
CA GLY A 40 -30.29 4.74 20.88
C GLY A 40 -29.18 4.06 21.70
N GLU A 41 -28.23 3.36 21.10
CA GLU A 41 -27.08 2.73 21.80
C GLU A 41 -25.80 3.59 21.67
N GLY A 42 -25.68 4.38 20.60
CA GLY A 42 -24.50 5.23 20.32
C GLY A 42 -23.38 4.51 19.61
N PHE A 43 -22.13 4.90 19.90
CA PHE A 43 -20.93 4.36 19.27
C PHE A 43 -20.35 3.19 20.07
N ILE A 44 -20.01 2.11 19.36
CA ILE A 44 -19.30 0.93 19.88
C ILE A 44 -17.97 0.83 19.17
N ARG A 45 -16.86 0.69 19.91
CA ARG A 45 -15.50 0.64 19.36
C ARG A 45 -14.69 -0.52 19.94
N SER A 46 -13.87 -1.17 19.12
CA SER A 46 -12.82 -2.08 19.56
C SER A 46 -11.55 -1.89 18.74
N ILE A 47 -10.38 -2.04 19.40
CA ILE A 47 -9.05 -1.90 18.79
C ILE A 47 -8.16 -3.02 19.28
N HIS A 48 -7.43 -3.67 18.37
CA HIS A 48 -6.51 -4.77 18.68
C HIS A 48 -5.12 -4.60 18.06
N ASN A 49 -4.14 -5.18 18.75
CA ASN A 49 -2.82 -5.43 18.21
C ASN A 49 -2.86 -6.71 17.35
N LEU A 50 -2.34 -6.63 16.11
CA LEU A 50 -2.30 -7.73 15.15
C LEU A 50 -0.91 -8.38 15.02
N GLU A 51 0.11 -7.92 15.76
CA GLU A 51 1.49 -8.39 15.60
C GLU A 51 1.65 -9.90 15.90
N SER A 52 0.77 -10.46 16.70
CA SER A 52 0.79 -11.87 17.09
C SER A 52 -0.38 -12.70 16.58
N SER A 53 -1.33 -12.10 15.86
CA SER A 53 -2.57 -12.79 15.47
C SER A 53 -3.25 -12.10 14.28
N TYR A 54 -4.06 -12.85 13.54
CA TYR A 54 -4.84 -12.31 12.43
C TYR A 54 -6.04 -11.47 12.91
N PHE A 55 -6.51 -10.57 12.03
CA PHE A 55 -7.68 -9.73 12.28
C PHE A 55 -8.90 -10.56 12.72
N ARG A 56 -9.28 -11.58 11.95
CA ARG A 56 -10.42 -12.45 12.27
C ARG A 56 -10.34 -13.04 13.67
N THR A 57 -9.20 -13.60 14.04
CA THR A 57 -8.99 -14.21 15.36
C THR A 57 -9.21 -13.24 16.51
N LYS A 58 -8.93 -11.94 16.29
CA LYS A 58 -9.09 -10.92 17.34
C LYS A 58 -10.53 -10.41 17.45
N PHE A 59 -11.22 -10.25 16.33
CA PHE A 59 -12.52 -9.58 16.30
C PHE A 59 -13.72 -10.54 16.30
N GLU A 60 -13.56 -11.80 15.83
CA GLU A 60 -14.67 -12.75 15.66
C GLU A 60 -15.48 -12.97 16.95
N SER A 61 -14.82 -13.12 18.09
CA SER A 61 -15.48 -13.27 19.40
C SER A 61 -16.17 -11.99 19.90
N GLU A 62 -15.85 -10.84 19.33
CA GLU A 62 -16.43 -9.55 19.71
C GLU A 62 -17.59 -9.11 18.81
N LEU A 63 -17.78 -9.78 17.65
CA LEU A 63 -18.86 -9.43 16.72
C LEU A 63 -20.24 -9.28 17.36
N PRO A 64 -20.65 -10.12 18.34
CA PRO A 64 -21.93 -9.95 19.00
C PRO A 64 -22.10 -8.63 19.80
N LYS A 65 -21.00 -7.94 20.11
CA LYS A 65 -21.03 -6.63 20.78
C LYS A 65 -21.35 -5.49 19.83
N PHE A 66 -20.97 -5.66 18.55
CA PHE A 66 -21.21 -4.65 17.54
C PHE A 66 -22.65 -4.71 17.03
N LYS A 67 -23.24 -3.54 16.85
CA LYS A 67 -24.57 -3.36 16.28
C LYS A 67 -24.58 -2.07 15.47
N GLY A 68 -25.50 -1.95 14.55
CA GLY A 68 -25.76 -0.70 13.87
C GLY A 68 -25.80 -0.81 12.36
N LYS A 69 -26.27 0.27 11.77
CA LYS A 69 -26.46 0.42 10.33
C LYS A 69 -25.32 1.17 9.64
N ALA A 70 -24.39 1.72 10.41
CA ALA A 70 -23.22 2.42 9.92
C ALA A 70 -21.98 2.01 10.73
N GLY A 71 -20.85 1.85 10.04
CA GLY A 71 -19.59 1.50 10.70
C GLY A 71 -18.37 1.75 9.83
N ILE A 72 -17.23 1.93 10.50
CA ILE A 72 -15.90 2.07 9.90
C ILE A 72 -14.93 1.09 10.53
N GLY A 73 -14.02 0.55 9.72
CA GLY A 73 -12.95 -0.33 10.17
C GLY A 73 -11.63 0.01 9.50
N VAL A 74 -10.52 -0.33 10.12
CA VAL A 74 -9.18 -0.01 9.66
C VAL A 74 -8.17 -1.08 10.02
N ILE A 75 -7.22 -1.29 9.11
CA ILE A 75 -5.95 -1.98 9.38
C ILE A 75 -4.85 -0.93 9.28
N SER A 76 -3.96 -0.84 10.29
CA SER A 76 -2.92 0.19 10.37
C SER A 76 -1.57 -0.40 10.78
N ASP A 77 -0.49 0.20 10.30
CA ASP A 77 0.89 -0.08 10.73
C ASP A 77 1.42 0.95 11.73
N THR A 78 0.64 1.94 12.08
CA THR A 78 1.11 3.07 12.89
C THR A 78 0.40 3.15 14.24
N ASP A 79 -0.81 3.62 14.27
CA ASP A 79 -1.52 4.07 15.44
C ASP A 79 -2.80 3.26 15.72
N PRO A 80 -3.24 3.19 16.98
CA PRO A 80 -4.54 2.63 17.31
C PRO A 80 -5.65 3.55 16.77
N GLN A 81 -6.58 2.94 16.06
CA GLN A 81 -7.74 3.55 15.41
C GLN A 81 -8.93 2.57 15.48
N PRO A 82 -10.19 3.03 15.37
CA PRO A 82 -10.70 4.40 15.21
C PRO A 82 -10.53 5.29 16.45
N MET A 83 -10.36 6.61 16.24
CA MET A 83 -10.40 7.60 17.30
C MET A 83 -11.83 8.09 17.52
N MET A 84 -12.26 8.19 18.80
CA MET A 84 -13.56 8.71 19.19
C MET A 84 -13.40 10.15 19.65
N ILE A 85 -14.17 11.06 19.07
CA ILE A 85 -14.10 12.50 19.36
C ILE A 85 -15.49 13.01 19.77
N ASN A 86 -15.51 13.88 20.77
CA ASN A 86 -16.68 14.67 21.14
C ASN A 86 -16.32 16.16 21.03
N SER A 87 -16.98 16.88 20.15
CA SER A 87 -16.66 18.27 19.84
C SER A 87 -17.92 19.06 19.49
N HIS A 88 -17.76 20.35 19.12
CA HIS A 88 -18.86 21.17 18.59
C HIS A 88 -19.44 20.65 17.27
N LEU A 89 -18.69 19.78 16.52
CA LEU A 89 -19.19 19.08 15.33
C LEU A 89 -20.05 17.85 15.68
N GLY A 90 -20.30 17.60 16.96
CA GLY A 90 -20.96 16.41 17.48
C GLY A 90 -19.96 15.31 17.84
N ARG A 91 -20.50 14.12 18.15
CA ARG A 91 -19.72 12.90 18.41
C ARG A 91 -19.43 12.20 17.07
N PHE A 92 -18.20 11.75 16.89
CA PHE A 92 -17.82 10.99 15.70
C PHE A 92 -16.66 10.03 15.98
N ALA A 93 -16.52 9.02 15.13
CA ALA A 93 -15.32 8.18 15.08
C ALA A 93 -14.57 8.41 13.76
N ILE A 94 -13.24 8.41 13.79
CA ILE A 94 -12.42 8.65 12.59
C ILE A 94 -11.36 7.56 12.41
N VAL A 95 -11.16 7.16 11.16
CA VAL A 95 -10.02 6.35 10.69
C VAL A 95 -9.29 7.08 9.58
N THR A 96 -7.96 6.91 9.55
CA THR A 96 -7.10 7.55 8.55
C THR A 96 -6.12 6.56 7.92
N VAL A 97 -5.81 6.80 6.64
CA VAL A 97 -4.63 6.29 5.97
C VAL A 97 -3.78 7.50 5.63
N ALA A 98 -2.76 7.75 6.46
CA ALA A 98 -2.01 9.00 6.41
C ALA A 98 -0.49 8.80 6.52
N LYS A 99 0.26 9.73 5.93
CA LYS A 99 1.65 10.02 6.23
C LYS A 99 1.80 11.53 6.42
N ILE A 100 2.24 11.94 7.61
CA ILE A 100 2.36 13.33 8.02
C ILE A 100 3.83 13.60 8.31
N ASN A 101 4.50 14.35 7.44
CA ASN A 101 5.94 14.62 7.59
C ASN A 101 6.23 15.78 8.55
N ASN A 102 5.28 16.70 8.72
CA ASN A 102 5.35 17.84 9.62
C ASN A 102 4.59 17.63 10.93
N MET A 103 4.60 16.40 11.44
CA MET A 103 3.86 16.01 12.64
C MET A 103 4.22 16.89 13.85
N ASP A 104 5.52 17.05 14.12
CA ASP A 104 6.00 17.79 15.29
C ASP A 104 5.62 19.28 15.21
N GLU A 105 5.70 19.89 14.00
CA GLU A 105 5.28 21.27 13.74
C GLU A 105 3.80 21.47 14.08
N LEU A 106 2.92 20.57 13.58
CA LEU A 106 1.49 20.65 13.81
C LEU A 106 1.10 20.38 15.26
N VAL A 107 1.78 19.45 15.93
CA VAL A 107 1.57 19.19 17.36
C VAL A 107 1.90 20.42 18.18
N GLN A 108 3.03 21.08 17.92
CA GLN A 108 3.42 22.31 18.63
C GLN A 108 2.42 23.45 18.38
N GLU A 109 1.95 23.61 17.14
CA GLU A 109 0.91 24.59 16.80
C GLU A 109 -0.37 24.36 17.61
N LEU A 110 -0.87 23.11 17.67
CA LEU A 110 -2.08 22.79 18.43
C LEU A 110 -1.90 23.00 19.94
N LEU A 111 -0.78 22.59 20.51
CA LEU A 111 -0.49 22.81 21.94
C LEU A 111 -0.40 24.30 22.29
N SER A 112 0.19 25.13 21.42
CA SER A 112 0.27 26.58 21.63
C SER A 112 -1.11 27.27 21.57
N ASN A 113 -2.07 26.65 20.90
CA ASN A 113 -3.48 27.06 20.84
C ASN A 113 -4.35 26.44 21.96
N ASN A 114 -3.74 25.95 23.04
CA ASN A 114 -4.39 25.33 24.20
C ASN A 114 -5.20 24.06 23.86
N MET A 115 -4.93 23.42 22.73
CA MET A 115 -5.45 22.09 22.46
C MET A 115 -4.58 21.03 23.14
N HIS A 116 -5.13 19.87 23.43
CA HIS A 116 -4.41 18.80 24.10
C HIS A 116 -4.66 17.47 23.39
N PHE A 117 -3.70 16.57 23.55
CA PHE A 117 -3.77 15.19 23.04
C PHE A 117 -4.08 14.25 24.20
N SER A 118 -4.99 13.31 23.98
CA SER A 118 -5.44 12.33 24.99
C SER A 118 -4.82 10.95 24.76
N GLU A 119 -4.51 10.63 23.49
CA GLU A 119 -4.00 9.32 23.10
C GLU A 119 -2.51 9.40 22.75
N MET A 120 -1.72 8.62 23.49
CA MET A 120 -0.29 8.45 23.15
C MET A 120 -0.04 7.00 22.74
N SER A 121 0.56 6.81 21.57
CA SER A 121 0.96 5.50 21.08
C SER A 121 2.49 5.36 21.19
N MET A 122 2.96 4.45 22.05
CA MET A 122 4.40 4.20 22.26
C MET A 122 5.21 5.48 22.61
N GLY A 123 4.62 6.36 23.43
CA GLY A 123 5.26 7.63 23.83
C GLY A 123 5.20 8.74 22.78
N LYS A 124 4.44 8.55 21.70
CA LYS A 124 4.26 9.54 20.63
C LYS A 124 2.78 9.91 20.48
N THR A 125 2.53 11.13 20.03
CA THR A 125 1.20 11.60 19.67
C THR A 125 0.60 10.72 18.57
N ASN A 126 -0.69 10.38 18.71
CA ASN A 126 -1.41 9.60 17.71
C ASN A 126 -1.69 10.47 16.46
N PRO A 127 -1.23 10.06 15.24
CA PRO A 127 -1.47 10.82 14.02
C PRO A 127 -2.94 11.01 13.67
N THR A 128 -3.79 10.02 13.96
CA THR A 128 -5.23 10.12 13.71
C THR A 128 -5.90 11.10 14.66
N GLU A 129 -5.43 11.20 15.91
CA GLU A 129 -5.88 12.25 16.84
C GLU A 129 -5.48 13.64 16.35
N LEU A 130 -4.24 13.81 15.87
CA LEU A 130 -3.82 15.07 15.24
C LEU A 130 -4.76 15.50 14.11
N VAL A 131 -5.08 14.57 13.20
CA VAL A 131 -6.02 14.84 12.10
C VAL A 131 -7.40 15.25 12.65
N ALA A 132 -7.91 14.53 13.64
CA ALA A 132 -9.19 14.87 14.26
C ALA A 132 -9.18 16.26 14.93
N LEU A 133 -8.11 16.63 15.61
CA LEU A 133 -7.96 17.97 16.21
C LEU A 133 -7.86 19.06 15.15
N LEU A 134 -7.23 18.81 14.02
CA LEU A 134 -7.23 19.74 12.87
C LEU A 134 -8.63 19.92 12.28
N ILE A 135 -9.43 18.83 12.22
CA ILE A 135 -10.81 18.88 11.73
C ILE A 135 -11.69 19.72 12.66
N VAL A 136 -11.58 19.54 13.97
CA VAL A 136 -12.39 20.31 14.93
C VAL A 136 -12.01 21.77 15.04
N GLN A 137 -10.99 22.26 14.37
CA GLN A 137 -10.73 23.69 14.20
C GLN A 137 -11.68 24.34 13.16
N GLY A 138 -12.29 23.54 12.28
CA GLY A 138 -13.24 24.02 11.27
C GLY A 138 -14.64 24.31 11.85
N LYS A 139 -15.41 25.13 11.16
CA LYS A 139 -16.81 25.42 11.50
C LYS A 139 -17.75 24.23 11.22
N ASP A 140 -17.37 23.39 10.28
CA ASP A 140 -18.05 22.15 9.90
C ASP A 140 -17.01 21.12 9.40
N PHE A 141 -17.44 19.90 9.09
CA PHE A 141 -16.53 18.84 8.65
C PHE A 141 -15.80 19.16 7.35
N VAL A 142 -16.45 19.88 6.40
CA VAL A 142 -15.81 20.22 5.12
C VAL A 142 -14.68 21.21 5.35
N ASP A 143 -14.92 22.27 6.08
CA ASP A 143 -13.93 23.29 6.45
C ASP A 143 -12.77 22.69 7.25
N GLY A 144 -13.08 21.80 8.20
CA GLY A 144 -12.08 21.07 8.98
C GLY A 144 -11.21 20.13 8.14
N ILE A 145 -11.80 19.41 7.19
CA ILE A 145 -11.05 18.54 6.28
C ILE A 145 -10.19 19.37 5.30
N GLU A 146 -10.67 20.51 4.82
CA GLU A 146 -9.87 21.45 4.02
C GLU A 146 -8.67 22.00 4.81
N ASN A 147 -8.84 22.28 6.11
CA ASN A 147 -7.74 22.63 7.00
C ASN A 147 -6.67 21.50 7.05
N VAL A 148 -7.09 20.25 7.16
CA VAL A 148 -6.20 19.07 7.09
C VAL A 148 -5.45 19.05 5.74
N PHE A 149 -6.14 19.20 4.61
CA PHE A 149 -5.54 19.18 3.27
C PHE A 149 -4.52 20.31 3.05
N ASN A 150 -4.69 21.43 3.72
CA ASN A 150 -3.81 22.59 3.59
C ASN A 150 -2.61 22.53 4.54
N LYS A 151 -2.75 21.95 5.73
CA LYS A 151 -1.70 21.92 6.75
C LYS A 151 -0.77 20.72 6.66
N ILE A 152 -1.28 19.54 6.24
CA ILE A 152 -0.46 18.32 6.23
C ILE A 152 0.50 18.32 5.03
N LYS A 153 1.80 18.18 5.33
CA LYS A 153 2.83 17.85 4.34
C LYS A 153 2.93 16.32 4.24
N GLY A 154 2.33 15.75 3.19
CA GLY A 154 2.25 14.29 3.01
C GLY A 154 0.99 13.86 2.29
N SER A 155 0.26 12.91 2.85
CA SER A 155 -1.08 12.51 2.39
C SER A 155 -1.97 12.08 3.56
N CYS A 156 -3.28 12.27 3.40
CA CYS A 156 -4.27 11.82 4.39
C CYS A 156 -5.62 11.58 3.72
N SER A 157 -6.02 10.32 3.65
CA SER A 157 -7.39 9.90 3.33
C SER A 157 -8.09 9.43 4.59
N MET A 158 -9.41 9.61 4.70
CA MET A 158 -10.13 9.33 5.94
C MET A 158 -11.57 8.92 5.74
N LEU A 159 -12.11 8.18 6.72
CA LEU A 159 -13.54 7.96 6.92
C LEU A 159 -13.92 8.49 8.30
N ILE A 160 -15.02 9.24 8.38
CA ILE A 160 -15.56 9.79 9.63
C ILE A 160 -16.97 9.27 9.79
N LEU A 161 -17.17 8.40 10.78
CA LEU A 161 -18.48 7.89 11.18
C LEU A 161 -19.17 8.90 12.08
N THR A 162 -20.32 9.38 11.67
CA THR A 162 -21.20 10.30 12.41
C THR A 162 -22.55 9.64 12.67
N GLU A 163 -23.41 10.30 13.41
CA GLU A 163 -24.80 9.86 13.62
C GLU A 163 -25.63 9.89 12.31
N ASP A 164 -25.22 10.71 11.32
CA ASP A 164 -25.90 10.90 10.02
C ASP A 164 -25.16 10.20 8.83
N GLY A 165 -24.44 9.12 9.10
CA GLY A 165 -23.70 8.38 8.06
C GLY A 165 -22.19 8.57 8.13
N ILE A 166 -21.51 8.35 7.01
CA ILE A 166 -20.05 8.40 6.94
C ILE A 166 -19.60 9.51 6.00
N ILE A 167 -18.70 10.38 6.49
CA ILE A 167 -17.97 11.31 5.63
C ILE A 167 -16.75 10.60 5.08
N VAL A 168 -16.59 10.63 3.76
CA VAL A 168 -15.52 10.00 3.00
C VAL A 168 -14.69 11.12 2.39
N ALA A 169 -13.39 11.20 2.71
CA ALA A 169 -12.52 12.22 2.16
C ALA A 169 -11.22 11.61 1.65
N ARG A 170 -10.99 11.74 0.33
CA ARG A 170 -9.75 11.29 -0.30
C ARG A 170 -8.69 12.39 -0.21
N ASP A 171 -7.46 11.99 0.03
CA ASP A 171 -6.28 12.86 0.08
C ASP A 171 -6.27 13.90 -1.05
N LYS A 172 -5.75 15.10 -0.76
CA LYS A 172 -5.75 16.28 -1.64
C LYS A 172 -5.29 15.98 -3.07
N TRP A 173 -4.32 15.08 -3.24
CA TRP A 173 -3.75 14.69 -4.52
C TRP A 173 -4.22 13.31 -5.02
N GLY A 174 -5.06 12.62 -4.24
CA GLY A 174 -5.55 11.30 -4.56
C GLY A 174 -4.48 10.21 -4.59
N ARG A 175 -3.39 10.35 -3.82
CA ARG A 175 -2.28 9.39 -3.77
C ARG A 175 -2.70 8.03 -3.25
N THR A 176 -3.57 8.01 -2.26
CA THR A 176 -4.22 6.79 -1.76
C THR A 176 -5.62 6.69 -2.37
N PRO A 177 -6.04 5.49 -2.81
CA PRO A 177 -7.35 5.32 -3.42
C PRO A 177 -8.46 5.28 -2.36
N ILE A 178 -9.65 5.71 -2.75
CA ILE A 178 -10.92 5.36 -2.11
C ILE A 178 -11.89 4.98 -3.22
N ILE A 179 -12.46 3.80 -3.10
CA ILE A 179 -13.43 3.26 -4.01
C ILE A 179 -14.77 3.12 -3.28
N SER A 180 -15.83 3.68 -3.83
CA SER A 180 -17.18 3.44 -3.33
C SER A 180 -17.85 2.28 -4.07
N GLY A 181 -18.61 1.50 -3.33
CA GLY A 181 -19.46 0.44 -3.84
C GLY A 181 -20.90 0.65 -3.39
N LYS A 182 -21.83 0.09 -4.16
CA LYS A 182 -23.27 0.08 -3.85
C LYS A 182 -23.86 -1.30 -4.01
N LYS A 183 -24.83 -1.62 -3.19
CA LYS A 183 -25.76 -2.73 -3.33
C LYS A 183 -27.15 -2.28 -2.87
N ASP A 184 -28.17 -3.12 -3.03
CA ASP A 184 -29.51 -2.73 -2.60
C ASP A 184 -29.54 -2.37 -1.10
N GLY A 185 -29.96 -1.14 -0.84
CA GLY A 185 -30.07 -0.58 0.51
C GLY A 185 -28.75 -0.37 1.27
N ALA A 186 -27.58 -0.39 0.59
CA ALA A 186 -26.29 -0.13 1.25
C ALA A 186 -25.25 0.51 0.32
N TYR A 187 -24.36 1.31 0.92
CA TYR A 187 -23.16 1.86 0.31
C TYR A 187 -21.93 1.51 1.15
N ALA A 188 -20.79 1.36 0.48
CA ALA A 188 -19.50 1.15 1.11
C ALA A 188 -18.43 2.07 0.51
N ALA A 189 -17.37 2.34 1.28
CA ALA A 189 -16.16 3.03 0.84
C ALA A 189 -14.94 2.30 1.38
N THR A 190 -13.95 2.02 0.52
CA THR A 190 -12.78 1.21 0.89
C THR A 190 -11.50 1.69 0.21
N SER A 191 -10.35 1.41 0.82
CA SER A 191 -9.04 1.59 0.18
C SER A 191 -8.72 0.49 -0.84
N GLU A 192 -9.39 -0.68 -0.72
CA GLU A 192 -9.09 -1.87 -1.51
C GLU A 192 -10.36 -2.42 -2.14
N SER A 193 -10.45 -2.38 -3.48
CA SER A 193 -11.69 -2.75 -4.18
C SER A 193 -12.01 -4.24 -4.17
N SER A 194 -11.05 -5.11 -3.83
CA SER A 194 -11.25 -6.56 -3.80
C SER A 194 -12.34 -7.02 -2.84
N SER A 195 -12.66 -6.21 -1.82
CA SER A 195 -13.73 -6.51 -0.87
C SER A 195 -15.13 -6.37 -1.48
N LEU A 196 -15.31 -5.45 -2.42
CA LEU A 196 -16.62 -5.05 -2.91
C LEU A 196 -17.39 -6.20 -3.56
N PRO A 197 -16.88 -6.89 -4.60
CA PRO A 197 -17.63 -7.95 -5.27
C PRO A 197 -17.92 -9.14 -4.35
N ASN A 198 -17.02 -9.45 -3.40
CA ASN A 198 -17.24 -10.56 -2.47
C ASN A 198 -18.23 -10.25 -1.35
N LEU A 199 -18.65 -9.01 -1.22
CA LEU A 199 -19.70 -8.54 -0.31
C LEU A 199 -20.94 -8.05 -1.07
N ASP A 200 -21.07 -8.47 -2.34
CA ASP A 200 -22.17 -8.15 -3.25
C ASP A 200 -22.32 -6.65 -3.57
N PHE A 201 -21.23 -5.86 -3.41
CA PHE A 201 -21.21 -4.49 -3.85
C PHE A 201 -20.66 -4.36 -5.27
N GLU A 202 -21.38 -3.63 -6.12
CA GLU A 202 -20.85 -3.15 -7.40
C GLU A 202 -20.01 -1.87 -7.17
N ILE A 203 -18.92 -1.71 -7.91
CA ILE A 203 -18.15 -0.46 -7.89
C ILE A 203 -19.04 0.66 -8.43
N ASP A 204 -19.26 1.68 -7.61
CA ASP A 204 -20.07 2.84 -7.98
C ASP A 204 -19.21 4.00 -8.46
N LYS A 205 -18.13 4.32 -7.73
CA LYS A 205 -17.29 5.48 -8.03
C LYS A 205 -15.87 5.32 -7.47
N TYR A 206 -14.90 5.83 -8.22
CA TYR A 206 -13.57 6.17 -7.69
C TYR A 206 -13.63 7.61 -7.16
N VAL A 207 -13.49 7.78 -5.84
CA VAL A 207 -13.54 9.11 -5.22
C VAL A 207 -12.38 9.94 -5.73
N GLY A 208 -12.63 11.16 -6.20
CA GLY A 208 -11.60 12.01 -6.82
C GLY A 208 -10.61 12.62 -5.80
N PRO A 209 -9.49 13.22 -6.27
CA PRO A 209 -8.49 13.83 -5.39
C PRO A 209 -9.09 15.00 -4.62
N GLY A 210 -8.96 14.99 -3.29
CA GLY A 210 -9.53 16.01 -2.41
C GLY A 210 -11.06 16.06 -2.38
N GLU A 211 -11.75 15.11 -2.97
CA GLU A 211 -13.20 15.02 -2.93
C GLU A 211 -13.68 14.62 -1.54
N ILE A 212 -14.78 15.25 -1.10
CA ILE A 212 -15.45 14.95 0.16
C ILE A 212 -16.90 14.57 -0.16
N LEU A 213 -17.29 13.38 0.29
CA LEU A 213 -18.63 12.83 0.14
C LEU A 213 -19.25 12.57 1.50
N ARG A 214 -20.57 12.66 1.59
CA ARG A 214 -21.36 12.06 2.67
C ARG A 214 -22.03 10.80 2.11
N MET A 215 -21.78 9.67 2.76
CA MET A 215 -22.33 8.38 2.40
C MET A 215 -23.44 8.01 3.34
N ARG A 216 -24.64 7.76 2.82
CA ARG A 216 -25.81 7.22 3.49
C ARG A 216 -26.27 5.94 2.82
N ALA A 217 -27.20 5.21 3.42
CA ALA A 217 -27.71 3.95 2.88
C ALA A 217 -28.45 4.09 1.54
N ASP A 218 -28.88 5.27 1.19
CA ASP A 218 -29.63 5.61 -0.02
C ASP A 218 -28.83 6.38 -1.08
N GLY A 219 -27.57 6.77 -0.77
CA GLY A 219 -26.76 7.48 -1.77
C GLY A 219 -25.50 8.17 -1.23
N LEU A 220 -24.81 8.77 -2.19
CA LEU A 220 -23.64 9.62 -1.98
C LEU A 220 -23.98 11.07 -2.26
N GLU A 221 -23.78 11.94 -1.28
CA GLU A 221 -23.89 13.38 -1.40
C GLU A 221 -22.51 14.01 -1.57
N GLN A 222 -22.28 14.75 -2.65
CA GLN A 222 -20.99 15.44 -2.85
C GLN A 222 -20.96 16.75 -2.05
N LEU A 223 -20.14 16.78 -1.00
CA LEU A 223 -19.94 17.96 -0.16
C LEU A 223 -18.86 18.91 -0.73
N ARG A 224 -17.83 18.33 -1.36
CA ARG A 224 -16.76 19.06 -2.03
C ARG A 224 -16.38 18.36 -3.32
N LYS A 225 -16.28 19.12 -4.41
CA LYS A 225 -15.84 18.60 -5.72
C LYS A 225 -14.37 18.17 -5.69
N PRO A 226 -13.97 17.20 -6.54
CA PRO A 226 -12.57 16.81 -6.66
C PRO A 226 -11.72 17.95 -7.23
N ASN A 227 -10.44 17.93 -6.90
CA ASN A 227 -9.43 18.77 -7.51
C ASN A 227 -9.17 18.30 -8.96
N GLU A 228 -8.71 19.20 -9.83
CA GLU A 228 -8.36 18.88 -11.22
C GLU A 228 -7.08 18.00 -11.32
N LYS A 229 -6.12 18.23 -10.42
CA LYS A 229 -4.83 17.54 -10.42
C LYS A 229 -4.89 16.27 -9.56
N MET A 230 -4.51 15.14 -10.13
CA MET A 230 -4.38 13.86 -9.45
C MET A 230 -2.94 13.35 -9.52
N GLN A 231 -2.52 12.62 -8.49
CA GLN A 231 -1.20 11.97 -8.40
C GLN A 231 -1.36 10.63 -7.66
N ILE A 232 -2.11 9.71 -8.26
CA ILE A 232 -2.29 8.37 -7.66
C ILE A 232 -0.97 7.61 -7.65
N CYS A 233 -0.69 6.89 -6.58
CA CYS A 233 0.56 6.17 -6.40
C CYS A 233 0.72 5.01 -7.40
N SER A 234 1.77 4.99 -8.21
CA SER A 234 2.08 3.90 -9.14
C SER A 234 2.33 2.56 -8.45
N PHE A 235 2.82 2.56 -7.21
CA PHE A 235 3.08 1.36 -6.42
C PHE A 235 1.82 0.57 -6.05
N LEU A 236 0.64 1.13 -6.21
CA LEU A 236 -0.60 0.37 -6.10
C LEU A 236 -0.63 -0.79 -7.09
N TRP A 237 -0.22 -0.56 -8.33
CA TRP A 237 -0.15 -1.62 -9.35
C TRP A 237 1.13 -2.45 -9.27
N VAL A 238 2.23 -1.85 -8.85
CA VAL A 238 3.52 -2.56 -8.75
C VAL A 238 3.49 -3.59 -7.60
N TYR A 239 3.05 -3.20 -6.41
CA TYR A 239 3.18 -4.04 -5.21
C TYR A 239 1.93 -4.09 -4.31
N TYR A 240 1.34 -2.92 -3.96
CA TYR A 240 0.36 -2.86 -2.87
C TYR A 240 -0.97 -3.49 -3.19
N GLY A 241 -1.51 -3.21 -4.37
CA GLY A 241 -2.83 -3.66 -4.77
C GLY A 241 -2.92 -5.18 -4.79
N PHE A 242 -4.02 -5.69 -4.29
CA PHE A 242 -4.33 -7.10 -4.45
C PHE A 242 -4.58 -7.41 -5.94
N PRO A 243 -4.21 -8.59 -6.48
CA PRO A 243 -4.27 -8.86 -7.93
C PRO A 243 -5.63 -8.58 -8.57
N VAL A 244 -6.73 -8.88 -7.87
CA VAL A 244 -8.09 -8.66 -8.41
C VAL A 244 -8.60 -7.23 -8.23
N SER A 245 -7.84 -6.35 -7.59
CA SER A 245 -8.26 -4.97 -7.34
C SER A 245 -8.15 -4.08 -8.55
N CYS A 246 -9.01 -3.05 -8.56
CA CYS A 246 -9.03 -2.00 -9.56
C CYS A 246 -8.87 -0.63 -8.91
N TYR A 247 -8.00 0.21 -9.48
CA TYR A 247 -7.84 1.62 -9.12
C TYR A 247 -8.00 2.46 -10.36
N GLU A 248 -8.84 3.49 -10.31
CA GLU A 248 -9.16 4.35 -11.46
C GLU A 248 -9.55 3.54 -12.71
N GLY A 249 -10.26 2.43 -12.53
CA GLY A 249 -10.68 1.53 -13.60
C GLY A 249 -9.59 0.64 -14.19
N LYS A 250 -8.39 0.58 -13.58
CA LYS A 250 -7.27 -0.24 -14.04
C LYS A 250 -7.00 -1.38 -13.08
N ASN A 251 -7.14 -2.62 -13.58
CA ASN A 251 -6.92 -3.83 -12.79
C ASN A 251 -5.44 -4.04 -12.49
N VAL A 252 -5.13 -4.49 -11.28
CA VAL A 252 -3.74 -4.67 -10.81
C VAL A 252 -3.03 -5.80 -11.57
N GLU A 253 -3.68 -6.96 -11.73
CA GLU A 253 -3.07 -8.12 -12.40
C GLU A 253 -2.85 -7.85 -13.89
N GLU A 254 -3.81 -7.18 -14.55
CA GLU A 254 -3.68 -6.79 -15.96
C GLU A 254 -2.47 -5.86 -16.16
N VAL A 255 -2.27 -4.88 -15.28
CA VAL A 255 -1.10 -3.98 -15.34
C VAL A 255 0.20 -4.74 -15.12
N ARG A 256 0.25 -5.66 -14.16
CA ARG A 256 1.45 -6.51 -13.93
C ARG A 256 1.74 -7.40 -15.13
N PHE A 257 0.72 -8.03 -15.69
CA PHE A 257 0.84 -8.85 -16.89
C PHE A 257 1.36 -8.03 -18.07
N MET A 258 0.75 -6.90 -18.39
CA MET A 258 1.17 -6.03 -19.50
C MET A 258 2.59 -5.47 -19.32
N SER A 259 2.98 -5.14 -18.10
CA SER A 259 4.35 -4.74 -17.75
C SER A 259 5.36 -5.84 -18.12
N GLY A 260 5.07 -7.08 -17.73
CA GLY A 260 5.89 -8.24 -18.07
C GLY A 260 5.89 -8.55 -19.57
N TYR A 261 4.73 -8.51 -20.21
CA TYR A 261 4.57 -8.79 -21.66
C TYR A 261 5.45 -7.87 -22.52
N LYS A 262 5.34 -6.57 -22.31
CA LYS A 262 6.16 -5.57 -23.01
C LYS A 262 7.67 -5.80 -22.80
N MET A 263 8.06 -6.12 -21.56
CA MET A 263 9.47 -6.41 -21.26
C MET A 263 9.96 -7.70 -21.94
N GLY A 264 9.10 -8.74 -21.98
CA GLY A 264 9.41 -10.02 -22.66
C GLY A 264 9.62 -9.86 -24.15
N GLN A 265 8.85 -8.99 -24.81
CA GLN A 265 8.97 -8.75 -26.26
C GLN A 265 10.32 -8.16 -26.67
N THR A 266 10.96 -7.38 -25.78
CA THR A 266 12.21 -6.66 -26.10
C THR A 266 13.45 -7.26 -25.44
N ASP A 267 13.29 -8.27 -24.58
CA ASP A 267 14.42 -8.87 -23.88
C ASP A 267 15.11 -9.95 -24.73
N GLU A 268 16.40 -9.75 -25.00
CA GLU A 268 17.23 -10.66 -25.82
C GLU A 268 17.88 -11.79 -24.99
N SER A 269 17.69 -11.84 -23.67
CA SER A 269 18.31 -12.85 -22.81
C SER A 269 17.89 -14.27 -23.20
N GLU A 270 18.84 -15.17 -23.32
CA GLU A 270 18.59 -16.59 -23.56
C GLU A 270 18.27 -17.30 -22.26
N VAL A 271 17.01 -17.61 -22.05
CA VAL A 271 16.50 -18.27 -20.84
C VAL A 271 15.54 -19.40 -21.19
N ASP A 272 15.47 -20.42 -20.34
CA ASP A 272 14.68 -21.61 -20.62
C ASP A 272 13.22 -21.46 -20.14
N CYS A 273 12.97 -20.62 -19.14
CA CYS A 273 11.63 -20.32 -18.64
C CYS A 273 11.60 -19.05 -17.80
N ALA A 274 10.41 -18.47 -17.67
CA ALA A 274 10.12 -17.40 -16.74
C ALA A 274 9.51 -17.94 -15.44
N CYS A 275 9.79 -17.28 -14.32
CA CYS A 275 9.33 -17.61 -12.99
C CYS A 275 8.95 -16.32 -12.25
N GLY A 276 7.90 -16.34 -11.42
CA GLY A 276 7.54 -15.22 -10.56
C GLY A 276 7.98 -15.42 -9.12
N ILE A 277 8.48 -14.37 -8.49
CA ILE A 277 8.61 -14.36 -7.03
C ILE A 277 7.19 -14.28 -6.44
N PRO A 278 6.74 -15.26 -5.66
CA PRO A 278 5.39 -15.26 -5.12
C PRO A 278 5.20 -14.18 -4.04
N ASP A 279 4.06 -13.41 -4.05
CA ASP A 279 2.98 -13.50 -5.03
C ASP A 279 3.05 -12.34 -6.05
N SER A 280 3.78 -11.25 -5.72
CA SER A 280 3.82 -9.97 -6.46
C SER A 280 4.42 -10.07 -7.87
N GLY A 281 5.40 -10.96 -8.05
CA GLY A 281 6.07 -11.16 -9.34
C GLY A 281 5.36 -12.11 -10.31
N VAL A 282 4.26 -12.77 -9.89
CA VAL A 282 3.61 -13.83 -10.69
C VAL A 282 2.96 -13.27 -11.95
N GLY A 283 2.12 -12.22 -11.83
CA GLY A 283 1.46 -11.60 -12.97
C GLY A 283 2.44 -11.08 -14.02
N MET A 284 3.51 -10.41 -13.57
CA MET A 284 4.57 -9.96 -14.45
C MET A 284 5.28 -11.14 -15.15
N ALA A 285 5.57 -12.24 -14.44
CA ALA A 285 6.25 -13.39 -15.03
C ALA A 285 5.40 -14.12 -16.06
N LEU A 286 4.09 -14.18 -15.84
CA LEU A 286 3.13 -14.72 -16.83
C LEU A 286 3.15 -13.88 -18.11
N GLY A 287 3.03 -12.56 -17.99
CA GLY A 287 3.12 -11.66 -19.12
C GLY A 287 4.47 -11.73 -19.82
N TYR A 288 5.59 -11.77 -19.05
CA TYR A 288 6.93 -11.91 -19.63
C TYR A 288 7.08 -13.22 -20.42
N ALA A 289 6.61 -14.33 -19.88
CA ALA A 289 6.67 -15.63 -20.55
C ALA A 289 5.94 -15.61 -21.89
N GLU A 290 4.73 -15.03 -21.92
CA GLU A 290 3.96 -14.89 -23.15
C GLU A 290 4.62 -13.92 -24.14
N GLY A 291 5.06 -12.75 -23.70
CA GLY A 291 5.71 -11.74 -24.56
C GLY A 291 7.02 -12.25 -25.19
N LYS A 292 7.76 -13.12 -24.51
CA LYS A 292 8.99 -13.72 -24.99
C LYS A 292 8.79 -15.05 -25.74
N GLY A 293 7.62 -15.68 -25.62
CA GLY A 293 7.33 -16.98 -26.22
C GLY A 293 8.03 -18.16 -25.53
N ILE A 294 8.21 -18.09 -24.21
CA ILE A 294 8.82 -19.15 -23.38
C ILE A 294 7.85 -19.66 -22.31
N PRO A 295 8.04 -20.87 -21.76
CA PRO A 295 7.16 -21.38 -20.72
C PRO A 295 7.30 -20.62 -19.40
N TYR A 296 6.20 -20.50 -18.63
CA TYR A 296 6.21 -20.13 -17.24
C TYR A 296 6.36 -21.37 -16.36
N HIS A 297 7.30 -21.35 -15.41
CA HIS A 297 7.47 -22.40 -14.41
C HIS A 297 7.35 -21.88 -13.00
N ARG A 298 6.67 -22.62 -12.13
CA ARG A 298 6.61 -22.33 -10.71
C ARG A 298 7.82 -22.91 -9.99
N ALA A 299 8.97 -22.24 -10.16
CA ALA A 299 10.24 -22.67 -9.59
C ALA A 299 10.36 -22.39 -8.07
N ILE A 300 9.53 -21.49 -7.53
CA ILE A 300 9.43 -21.18 -6.11
C ILE A 300 7.96 -21.22 -5.70
N ALA A 301 7.68 -21.84 -4.55
CA ALA A 301 6.37 -21.84 -3.92
C ALA A 301 6.43 -21.09 -2.57
N LYS A 302 5.43 -20.28 -2.29
CA LYS A 302 5.27 -19.64 -0.99
C LYS A 302 4.62 -20.61 -0.01
N TYR A 303 5.21 -20.75 1.17
CA TYR A 303 4.64 -21.54 2.24
C TYR A 303 3.74 -20.67 3.11
N THR A 304 2.43 -20.80 2.92
CA THR A 304 1.41 -19.94 3.55
C THR A 304 0.95 -20.42 4.96
N PRO A 305 1.02 -21.72 5.36
CA PRO A 305 0.27 -22.19 6.53
C PRO A 305 0.75 -21.70 7.89
N THR A 306 1.97 -21.18 8.07
CA THR A 306 2.58 -21.14 9.40
C THR A 306 3.00 -19.79 9.94
N TRP A 307 2.98 -18.70 9.15
CA TRP A 307 3.54 -17.44 9.66
C TRP A 307 2.76 -16.22 9.17
N PRO A 308 2.12 -15.46 10.08
CA PRO A 308 1.67 -14.12 9.76
C PRO A 308 2.85 -13.23 9.32
N ARG A 309 2.59 -12.22 8.48
CA ARG A 309 3.61 -11.27 7.99
C ARG A 309 4.44 -10.64 9.12
N SER A 310 3.85 -10.51 10.31
CA SER A 310 4.40 -9.87 11.49
C SER A 310 5.38 -10.72 12.29
N PHE A 311 5.45 -12.05 12.08
CA PHE A 311 6.36 -12.90 12.85
C PHE A 311 7.79 -12.72 12.36
N THR A 312 8.52 -11.79 12.97
CA THR A 312 9.96 -11.60 12.77
C THR A 312 10.66 -11.91 14.08
N PRO A 313 11.32 -13.08 14.22
CA PRO A 313 12.06 -13.43 15.43
C PRO A 313 13.14 -12.39 15.75
N SER A 314 13.41 -12.16 17.01
CA SER A 314 14.46 -11.25 17.48
C SER A 314 15.88 -11.77 17.15
N ASN A 315 16.06 -13.08 17.02
CA ASN A 315 17.34 -13.73 16.74
C ASN A 315 17.60 -13.82 15.22
N GLN A 316 18.81 -13.44 14.77
CA GLN A 316 19.22 -13.43 13.36
C GLN A 316 19.17 -14.81 12.70
N ASN A 317 19.57 -15.87 13.42
CA ASN A 317 19.53 -17.25 12.91
C ASN A 317 18.09 -17.72 12.66
N MET A 318 17.17 -17.36 13.56
CA MET A 318 15.74 -17.67 13.39
C MET A 318 15.13 -16.84 12.24
N ARG A 319 15.57 -15.60 12.03
CA ARG A 319 15.13 -14.79 10.88
C ARG A 319 15.53 -15.43 9.55
N SER A 320 16.78 -15.91 9.45
CA SER A 320 17.26 -16.59 8.25
C SER A 320 16.52 -17.90 8.01
N LEU A 321 16.22 -18.67 9.06
CA LEU A 321 15.43 -19.89 8.97
C LEU A 321 14.00 -19.61 8.51
N VAL A 322 13.33 -18.63 9.12
CA VAL A 322 11.96 -18.21 8.73
C VAL A 322 11.91 -17.70 7.29
N ALA A 323 12.92 -16.94 6.84
CA ALA A 323 13.02 -16.50 5.46
C ALA A 323 13.14 -17.69 4.49
N LYS A 324 13.96 -18.69 4.80
CA LYS A 324 14.07 -19.93 4.01
C LYS A 324 12.77 -20.75 4.00
N MET A 325 12.01 -20.74 5.09
CA MET A 325 10.74 -21.47 5.18
C MET A 325 9.61 -20.80 4.36
N LYS A 326 9.69 -19.49 4.11
CA LYS A 326 8.64 -18.76 3.38
C LYS A 326 8.62 -19.05 1.89
N LEU A 327 9.78 -19.28 1.31
CA LEU A 327 9.96 -19.49 -0.14
C LEU A 327 10.66 -20.83 -0.35
N ILE A 328 9.92 -21.83 -0.84
CA ILE A 328 10.42 -23.18 -1.05
C ILE A 328 10.77 -23.36 -2.54
N PRO A 329 12.06 -23.54 -2.88
CA PRO A 329 12.48 -23.83 -4.25
C PRO A 329 12.08 -25.24 -4.68
N ASN A 330 11.65 -25.38 -5.93
CA ASN A 330 11.31 -26.65 -6.56
C ASN A 330 12.48 -27.17 -7.39
N ARG A 331 13.25 -28.12 -6.86
CA ARG A 331 14.46 -28.63 -7.49
C ARG A 331 14.22 -29.17 -8.90
N ALA A 332 13.11 -29.85 -9.13
CA ALA A 332 12.77 -30.42 -10.46
C ALA A 332 12.56 -29.32 -11.52
N MET A 333 12.17 -28.10 -11.11
CA MET A 333 11.98 -26.97 -12.01
C MET A 333 13.24 -26.12 -12.17
N LEU A 334 14.22 -26.23 -11.26
CA LEU A 334 15.43 -25.40 -11.22
C LEU A 334 16.63 -26.06 -11.87
N GLN A 335 16.81 -27.38 -11.67
CA GLN A 335 18.08 -28.07 -11.97
C GLN A 335 18.47 -27.99 -13.45
N GLY A 336 19.67 -27.46 -13.72
CA GLY A 336 20.28 -27.37 -15.02
C GLY A 336 19.70 -26.27 -15.94
N LYS A 337 18.76 -25.44 -15.44
CA LYS A 337 18.04 -24.44 -16.26
C LYS A 337 18.61 -23.04 -16.10
N ARG A 338 18.49 -22.25 -17.17
CA ARG A 338 18.66 -20.80 -17.18
C ARG A 338 17.31 -20.17 -16.86
N LEU A 339 17.19 -19.62 -15.66
CA LEU A 339 15.91 -19.17 -15.10
C LEU A 339 15.82 -17.66 -15.10
N LEU A 340 14.69 -17.12 -15.52
CA LEU A 340 14.39 -15.70 -15.36
C LEU A 340 13.31 -15.51 -14.33
N PHE A 341 13.63 -14.78 -13.27
CA PHE A 341 12.69 -14.41 -12.22
C PHE A 341 12.18 -12.99 -12.42
N CYS A 342 10.87 -12.81 -12.32
CA CYS A 342 10.23 -11.51 -12.23
C CYS A 342 9.90 -11.20 -10.77
N ASP A 343 10.14 -9.96 -10.36
CA ASP A 343 9.77 -9.44 -9.04
C ASP A 343 9.24 -8.00 -9.16
N ASP A 344 8.54 -7.51 -8.15
CA ASP A 344 7.95 -6.17 -8.17
C ASP A 344 9.01 -5.06 -8.06
N SER A 345 9.88 -5.14 -7.07
CA SER A 345 10.85 -4.09 -6.75
C SER A 345 12.04 -4.58 -5.93
N ILE A 346 13.17 -3.89 -6.00
CA ILE A 346 14.30 -4.09 -5.08
C ILE A 346 14.42 -2.85 -4.19
N VAL A 347 14.01 -2.97 -2.92
CA VAL A 347 14.10 -1.90 -1.93
C VAL A 347 15.40 -1.99 -1.14
N ARG A 348 15.51 -2.94 -0.24
CA ARG A 348 16.67 -3.14 0.65
C ARG A 348 17.65 -4.19 0.16
N GLY A 349 17.15 -5.18 -0.55
CA GLY A 349 17.90 -6.31 -1.08
C GLY A 349 18.49 -7.28 -0.04
N THR A 350 18.13 -7.13 1.24
CA THR A 350 18.76 -7.90 2.34
C THR A 350 18.55 -9.41 2.26
N GLN A 351 17.46 -9.85 1.66
CA GLN A 351 17.13 -11.28 1.51
C GLN A 351 17.39 -11.80 0.09
N LEU A 352 17.58 -10.91 -0.87
CA LEU A 352 17.67 -11.28 -2.28
C LEU A 352 18.92 -12.12 -2.57
N ARG A 353 20.07 -11.75 -1.99
CA ARG A 353 21.32 -12.52 -2.16
C ARG A 353 21.20 -13.94 -1.66
N ASP A 354 20.62 -14.12 -0.46
CA ASP A 354 20.44 -15.45 0.13
C ASP A 354 19.48 -16.30 -0.71
N ASN A 355 18.41 -15.69 -1.22
CA ASN A 355 17.46 -16.37 -2.11
C ASN A 355 18.12 -16.78 -3.44
N VAL A 356 18.95 -15.94 -4.04
CA VAL A 356 19.69 -16.25 -5.28
C VAL A 356 20.68 -17.40 -5.03
N ASN A 357 21.43 -17.38 -3.93
CA ASN A 357 22.35 -18.46 -3.57
C ASN A 357 21.60 -19.80 -3.43
N ILE A 358 20.43 -19.79 -2.78
CA ILE A 358 19.59 -21.00 -2.67
C ILE A 358 19.21 -21.56 -4.04
N LEU A 359 18.90 -20.71 -5.03
CA LEU A 359 18.57 -21.17 -6.38
C LEU A 359 19.74 -21.88 -7.04
N TYR A 360 20.96 -21.37 -6.90
CA TYR A 360 22.18 -22.05 -7.38
C TYR A 360 22.45 -23.34 -6.62
N ASP A 361 22.26 -23.39 -5.30
CA ASP A 361 22.39 -24.61 -4.48
C ASP A 361 21.41 -25.71 -4.91
N TYR A 362 20.26 -25.33 -5.44
CA TYR A 362 19.24 -26.24 -5.99
C TYR A 362 19.52 -26.61 -7.47
N GLY A 363 20.62 -26.12 -8.03
CA GLY A 363 21.13 -26.52 -9.34
C GLY A 363 20.70 -25.65 -10.53
N ALA A 364 20.25 -24.41 -10.28
CA ALA A 364 20.07 -23.45 -11.36
C ALA A 364 21.39 -23.20 -12.09
N LYS A 365 21.38 -23.19 -13.43
CA LYS A 365 22.55 -22.89 -14.26
C LYS A 365 22.82 -21.40 -14.31
N GLU A 366 21.77 -20.63 -14.50
CA GLU A 366 21.79 -19.17 -14.56
C GLU A 366 20.55 -18.60 -13.87
N VAL A 367 20.72 -17.45 -13.20
CA VAL A 367 19.62 -16.74 -12.54
C VAL A 367 19.59 -15.30 -13.08
N HIS A 368 18.59 -15.01 -13.89
CA HIS A 368 18.31 -13.69 -14.43
C HIS A 368 17.17 -13.06 -13.65
N MET A 369 17.13 -11.72 -13.53
CA MET A 369 16.06 -11.05 -12.82
C MET A 369 15.53 -9.85 -13.61
N ARG A 370 14.20 -9.68 -13.56
CA ARG A 370 13.48 -8.56 -14.17
C ARG A 370 12.56 -7.95 -13.12
N ILE A 371 12.67 -6.63 -12.98
CA ILE A 371 11.97 -5.87 -11.96
C ILE A 371 10.89 -5.03 -12.63
N ALA A 372 9.66 -5.09 -12.08
CA ALA A 372 8.46 -4.48 -12.67
C ALA A 372 8.49 -2.94 -12.72
N CYS A 373 9.36 -2.30 -11.96
CA CYS A 373 9.47 -0.84 -11.89
C CYS A 373 10.93 -0.37 -12.06
N PRO A 374 11.18 0.92 -12.31
CA PRO A 374 12.52 1.49 -12.27
C PRO A 374 13.17 1.36 -10.87
N PRO A 375 14.50 1.54 -10.75
CA PRO A 375 15.17 1.61 -9.46
C PRO A 375 14.56 2.70 -8.57
N LEU A 376 14.41 2.40 -7.28
CA LEU A 376 13.92 3.36 -6.28
C LEU A 376 15.06 4.30 -5.88
N ILE A 377 15.06 5.50 -6.42
CA ILE A 377 16.12 6.49 -6.16
C ILE A 377 15.74 7.44 -5.01
N TYR A 378 14.46 7.77 -4.87
CA TYR A 378 13.97 8.73 -3.90
C TYR A 378 13.08 8.07 -2.85
N GLY A 379 13.28 8.39 -1.57
CA GLY A 379 12.39 7.99 -0.49
C GLY A 379 11.01 8.61 -0.65
N CYS A 380 9.95 7.85 -0.39
CA CYS A 380 8.59 8.35 -0.55
C CYS A 380 8.18 9.28 0.60
N PRO A 381 7.87 10.57 0.36
CA PRO A 381 7.37 11.47 1.39
C PRO A 381 5.85 11.42 1.57
N PHE A 382 5.12 10.64 0.77
CA PHE A 382 3.66 10.70 0.67
C PHE A 382 2.95 9.51 1.29
N ILE A 383 3.56 8.32 1.23
CA ILE A 383 2.96 7.07 1.72
C ILE A 383 3.99 6.32 2.56
N GLY A 384 3.55 5.84 3.73
CA GLY A 384 4.38 5.03 4.61
C GLY A 384 4.49 3.59 4.12
N PHE A 385 5.36 3.32 3.17
CA PHE A 385 5.55 1.98 2.61
C PHE A 385 6.30 1.02 3.53
N THR A 386 7.22 1.56 4.29
CA THR A 386 8.05 0.80 5.19
C THR A 386 8.21 1.59 6.48
N SER A 387 8.60 0.92 7.54
CA SER A 387 9.13 1.57 8.74
C SER A 387 10.51 2.21 8.48
N SER A 388 10.83 2.55 7.22
CA SER A 388 12.10 3.15 6.81
C SER A 388 12.31 4.47 7.51
N LYS A 389 13.42 4.54 8.24
CA LYS A 389 13.81 5.74 9.00
C LYS A 389 14.65 6.70 8.17
N GLY A 390 14.96 6.38 6.89
CA GLY A 390 15.74 7.23 6.01
C GLY A 390 16.03 6.61 4.65
N ASP A 391 16.51 7.42 3.71
CA ASP A 391 16.81 7.05 2.32
C ASP A 391 17.93 6.00 2.21
N MET A 392 18.81 5.90 3.21
CA MET A 392 19.88 4.89 3.27
C MET A 392 19.38 3.45 3.43
N GLU A 393 18.09 3.25 3.63
CA GLU A 393 17.50 1.90 3.55
C GLU A 393 17.31 1.42 2.10
N LEU A 394 17.29 2.34 1.13
CA LEU A 394 17.29 2.00 -0.29
C LEU A 394 18.68 1.46 -0.69
N ILE A 395 18.70 0.31 -1.35
CA ILE A 395 19.96 -0.27 -1.86
C ILE A 395 20.65 0.68 -2.85
N THR A 396 19.88 1.39 -3.64
CA THR A 396 20.34 2.39 -4.61
C THR A 396 21.14 3.49 -3.93
N ARG A 397 20.62 4.06 -2.83
CA ARG A 397 21.29 5.12 -2.06
C ARG A 397 22.59 4.64 -1.40
N ARG A 398 22.61 3.40 -0.93
CA ARG A 398 23.83 2.79 -0.38
C ARG A 398 24.90 2.63 -1.45
N ILE A 399 24.51 2.17 -2.66
CA ILE A 399 25.44 2.01 -3.77
C ILE A 399 25.91 3.38 -4.30
N ILE A 400 25.02 4.36 -4.41
CA ILE A 400 25.41 5.74 -4.79
C ILE A 400 26.43 6.29 -3.81
N LYS A 401 26.23 6.11 -2.50
CA LYS A 401 27.22 6.52 -1.50
C LYS A 401 28.56 5.79 -1.64
N GLU A 402 28.54 4.51 -2.00
CA GLU A 402 29.78 3.75 -2.25
C GLU A 402 30.55 4.24 -3.50
N ILE A 403 29.84 4.72 -4.52
CA ILE A 403 30.44 5.22 -5.77
C ILE A 403 30.91 6.68 -5.62
N GLU A 404 30.05 7.54 -5.09
CA GLU A 404 30.23 8.99 -5.09
C GLU A 404 30.74 9.55 -3.75
N GLY A 405 30.69 8.77 -2.67
CA GLY A 405 30.99 9.23 -1.31
C GLY A 405 29.81 9.94 -0.62
N ASP A 406 28.78 10.34 -1.36
CA ASP A 406 27.56 11.02 -0.89
C ASP A 406 26.32 10.32 -1.46
N GLU A 407 25.39 9.95 -0.59
CA GLU A 407 24.14 9.29 -0.96
C GLU A 407 23.18 10.17 -1.77
N ASN A 408 23.39 11.47 -1.82
CA ASN A 408 22.57 12.43 -2.55
C ASN A 408 23.18 12.92 -3.87
N ALA A 409 24.36 12.41 -4.22
CA ALA A 409 25.06 12.84 -5.42
C ALA A 409 24.37 12.34 -6.70
N LYS A 410 24.23 13.19 -7.70
CA LYS A 410 23.82 12.90 -9.08
C LYS A 410 22.53 12.07 -9.20
N LEU A 411 21.57 12.24 -8.30
CA LEU A 411 20.34 11.41 -8.24
C LEU A 411 19.56 11.42 -9.55
N ASP A 412 19.46 12.55 -10.20
CA ASP A 412 18.84 12.75 -11.51
C ASP A 412 19.47 11.85 -12.59
N LYS A 413 20.81 11.71 -12.58
CA LYS A 413 21.51 10.83 -13.52
C LYS A 413 21.26 9.36 -13.21
N TYR A 414 21.28 8.99 -11.94
CA TYR A 414 20.93 7.63 -11.50
C TYR A 414 19.47 7.26 -11.78
N ALA A 415 18.56 8.23 -11.84
CA ALA A 415 17.16 8.05 -12.20
C ALA A 415 16.92 8.00 -13.72
N THR A 416 17.88 8.47 -14.53
CA THR A 416 17.76 8.52 -16.00
C THR A 416 18.17 7.18 -16.61
N THR A 417 17.22 6.46 -17.19
CA THR A 417 17.44 5.20 -17.88
C THR A 417 18.54 5.37 -18.94
N ASP A 418 19.45 4.38 -19.02
CA ASP A 418 20.59 4.33 -19.97
C ASP A 418 21.72 5.34 -19.75
N SER A 419 21.65 6.21 -18.73
CA SER A 419 22.81 7.00 -18.36
C SER A 419 24.00 6.10 -17.91
N PRO A 420 25.26 6.57 -18.00
CA PRO A 420 26.39 5.81 -17.46
C PRO A 420 26.23 5.50 -15.96
N GLU A 421 25.74 6.43 -15.18
CA GLU A 421 25.47 6.28 -13.73
C GLU A 421 24.40 5.23 -13.46
N TYR A 422 23.31 5.22 -14.23
CA TYR A 422 22.27 4.20 -14.13
C TYR A 422 22.83 2.79 -14.44
N LYS A 423 23.60 2.64 -15.52
CA LYS A 423 24.22 1.37 -15.90
C LYS A 423 25.16 0.84 -14.84
N GLU A 424 26.00 1.71 -14.28
CA GLU A 424 26.90 1.38 -13.16
C GLU A 424 26.10 0.94 -11.92
N LEU A 425 25.03 1.65 -11.56
CA LEU A 425 24.15 1.29 -10.45
C LEU A 425 23.54 -0.12 -10.64
N VAL A 426 22.95 -0.39 -11.80
CA VAL A 426 22.32 -1.68 -12.11
C VAL A 426 23.36 -2.81 -12.07
N GLU A 427 24.55 -2.59 -12.63
CA GLU A 427 25.62 -3.57 -12.61
C GLU A 427 26.13 -3.87 -11.19
N ARG A 428 26.26 -2.85 -10.34
CA ARG A 428 26.62 -3.03 -8.93
C ARG A 428 25.56 -3.81 -8.14
N ILE A 429 24.28 -3.55 -8.41
CA ILE A 429 23.18 -4.33 -7.82
C ILE A 429 23.25 -5.78 -8.30
N ARG A 430 23.42 -6.00 -9.62
CA ARG A 430 23.54 -7.33 -10.22
C ARG A 430 24.67 -8.14 -9.56
N ALA A 431 25.88 -7.55 -9.52
CA ALA A 431 27.06 -8.20 -8.97
C ALA A 431 26.91 -8.52 -7.46
N ARG A 432 26.32 -7.58 -6.70
CA ARG A 432 26.07 -7.77 -5.25
C ARG A 432 25.20 -8.98 -4.96
N PHE A 433 24.23 -9.28 -5.83
CA PHE A 433 23.30 -10.41 -5.65
C PHE A 433 23.75 -11.68 -6.38
N GLY A 434 24.82 -11.66 -7.14
CA GLY A 434 25.32 -12.82 -7.90
C GLY A 434 24.39 -13.23 -9.05
N LEU A 435 23.64 -12.29 -9.61
CA LEU A 435 22.74 -12.55 -10.74
C LEU A 435 23.51 -12.65 -12.05
N THR A 436 23.05 -13.51 -12.96
CA THR A 436 23.58 -13.59 -14.33
C THR A 436 23.25 -12.31 -15.10
N SER A 437 22.01 -11.81 -15.00
CA SER A 437 21.62 -10.49 -15.51
C SER A 437 20.52 -9.86 -14.65
N LEU A 438 20.48 -8.53 -14.65
CA LEU A 438 19.44 -7.74 -14.00
C LEU A 438 19.00 -6.61 -14.95
N LYS A 439 17.68 -6.47 -15.11
CA LYS A 439 17.08 -5.30 -15.78
C LYS A 439 15.89 -4.81 -14.96
N PHE A 440 15.76 -3.50 -14.88
CA PHE A 440 14.57 -2.83 -14.35
C PHE A 440 13.69 -2.41 -15.53
N ASN A 441 12.39 -2.37 -15.31
CA ASN A 441 11.46 -1.80 -16.26
C ASN A 441 11.69 -0.30 -16.39
N THR A 442 11.37 0.27 -17.55
CA THR A 442 11.43 1.72 -17.72
C THR A 442 10.20 2.40 -17.14
N LEU A 443 10.31 3.67 -16.82
CA LEU A 443 9.16 4.44 -16.33
C LEU A 443 8.06 4.56 -17.39
N GLU A 444 8.46 4.73 -18.66
CA GLU A 444 7.56 4.80 -19.80
C GLU A 444 6.73 3.53 -19.94
N THR A 445 7.39 2.36 -19.92
CA THR A 445 6.70 1.06 -20.02
C THR A 445 5.76 0.82 -18.85
N LEU A 446 6.16 1.22 -17.61
CA LEU A 446 5.29 1.12 -16.43
C LEU A 446 4.04 2.01 -16.58
N ILE A 447 4.19 3.27 -17.00
CA ILE A 447 3.06 4.19 -17.20
C ILE A 447 2.14 3.70 -18.33
N GLU A 448 2.70 3.20 -19.43
CA GLU A 448 1.92 2.59 -20.52
C GLU A 448 1.14 1.36 -20.05
N ALA A 449 1.75 0.50 -19.21
CA ALA A 449 1.07 -0.67 -18.65
C ALA A 449 -0.07 -0.26 -17.71
N ILE A 450 0.11 0.77 -16.88
CA ILE A 450 -0.95 1.34 -16.02
C ILE A 450 -2.07 1.92 -16.89
N GLY A 451 -1.76 2.52 -18.05
CA GLY A 451 -2.74 3.06 -18.98
C GLY A 451 -3.46 4.31 -18.47
N LEU A 452 -2.82 5.07 -17.59
CA LEU A 452 -3.24 6.41 -17.16
C LEU A 452 -2.24 7.46 -17.67
N PRO A 453 -2.65 8.70 -17.94
CA PRO A 453 -1.72 9.78 -18.27
C PRO A 453 -0.65 9.96 -17.16
N LYS A 454 0.62 10.11 -17.53
CA LYS A 454 1.72 10.30 -16.57
C LYS A 454 1.45 11.41 -15.55
N CYS A 455 0.82 12.51 -15.98
CA CYS A 455 0.46 13.62 -15.10
C CYS A 455 -0.57 13.27 -14.00
N LYS A 456 -1.23 12.12 -14.09
CA LYS A 456 -2.15 11.60 -13.06
C LYS A 456 -1.53 10.57 -12.13
N VAL A 457 -0.32 10.10 -12.43
CA VAL A 457 0.36 9.03 -11.68
C VAL A 457 1.56 9.59 -10.92
N CYS A 458 1.65 9.31 -9.62
CA CYS A 458 2.81 9.67 -8.81
C CYS A 458 3.96 8.70 -9.10
N THR A 459 5.09 9.25 -9.54
CA THR A 459 6.32 8.52 -9.88
C THR A 459 7.52 9.00 -9.06
N HIS A 460 7.29 9.76 -7.99
CA HIS A 460 8.32 10.41 -7.16
C HIS A 460 9.45 9.46 -6.74
N CYS A 461 9.15 8.23 -6.35
CA CYS A 461 10.16 7.28 -5.89
C CYS A 461 11.16 6.89 -6.98
N PHE A 462 10.84 7.09 -8.26
CA PHE A 462 11.71 6.78 -9.40
C PHE A 462 12.45 8.02 -9.92
N ASP A 463 11.74 9.13 -10.16
CA ASP A 463 12.23 10.31 -10.86
C ASP A 463 12.31 11.59 -10.01
N GLY A 464 11.95 11.51 -8.72
CA GLY A 464 11.96 12.67 -7.82
C GLY A 464 10.88 13.71 -8.13
N SER A 465 9.99 13.47 -9.11
CA SER A 465 8.93 14.42 -9.46
C SER A 465 7.96 14.61 -8.31
N SER A 466 7.59 15.85 -8.07
CA SER A 466 6.64 16.25 -7.03
C SER A 466 5.68 17.30 -7.57
N CYS A 467 4.44 17.30 -7.09
CA CYS A 467 3.42 18.31 -7.39
C CYS A 467 3.42 19.48 -6.40
N PHE A 468 4.43 19.60 -5.54
CA PHE A 468 4.58 20.70 -4.57
C PHE A 468 5.30 21.88 -5.19
#